data_d71822002ae2aa27b198146a352a3e93
#
_entry.id   d71822002ae2aa27b198146a352a3e93
#
_cell.length_a   1.000
_cell.length_b   1.000
_cell.length_c   1.000
_cell.angle_alpha   90.00
_cell.angle_beta   90.00
_cell.angle_gamma   90.00
#
_symmetry.space_group_name_H-M   'P 1'
#
loop_
_entity.id
_entity.type
_entity.pdbx_description
1 polymer ?
#
loop_
_entity_poly.entity_id
_entity_poly.type
_entity_poly.pdbx_seq_one_letter_code
_entity_poly.pdbx_strand_id
1 'polypeptide(L)'
;MAHLNIEFKAVCSNISLAEEKLKKLAPRFMGTDLQRDTYYKVPKGRLKLREGNIENALIYYERENKAGSKQSDVILFKHEPSPELKEILEKTHGIKTVIEKTRRIYFAENVKFHFDVVNGLGEFIEVEAIDADGSIGREKLQQQC
;
A
#
# COMPACT_ATOMS: atom_id res chain seq x y z
N MET A 1 -12.04 -1.30 -8.23
CA MET A 1 -11.25 -1.55 -9.45
C MET A 1 -10.17 -2.59 -9.14
N ALA A 2 -10.04 -3.60 -9.99
CA ALA A 2 -9.01 -4.62 -9.83
C ALA A 2 -7.78 -4.25 -10.65
N HIS A 3 -6.59 -4.49 -10.09
CA HIS A 3 -5.34 -4.22 -10.79
C HIS A 3 -4.21 -5.13 -10.29
N LEU A 4 -3.13 -5.19 -11.06
CA LEU A 4 -1.95 -5.97 -10.75
C LEU A 4 -0.87 -5.06 -10.17
N ASN A 5 -0.29 -5.48 -9.04
CA ASN A 5 0.86 -4.83 -8.42
C ASN A 5 2.03 -5.80 -8.35
N ILE A 6 3.22 -5.28 -8.61
CA ILE A 6 4.47 -5.91 -8.18
C ILE A 6 5.07 -5.00 -7.12
N GLU A 7 5.29 -5.52 -5.92
CA GLU A 7 5.74 -4.72 -4.81
C GLU A 7 6.97 -5.30 -4.12
N PHE A 8 7.76 -4.40 -3.53
CA PHE A 8 8.91 -4.73 -2.71
C PHE A 8 8.86 -3.88 -1.45
N LYS A 9 9.04 -4.51 -0.29
CA LYS A 9 9.05 -3.83 1.00
C LYS A 9 10.31 -4.19 1.77
N ALA A 10 10.99 -3.19 2.34
CA ALA A 10 12.21 -3.39 3.10
C ALA A 10 12.24 -2.51 4.34
N VAL A 11 12.87 -3.03 5.39
CA VAL A 11 13.20 -2.21 6.57
C VAL A 11 14.27 -1.21 6.17
N CYS A 12 14.12 0.04 6.60
CA CYS A 12 15.04 1.10 6.27
C CYS A 12 15.57 1.75 7.56
N SER A 13 16.90 1.78 7.71
CA SER A 13 17.53 2.41 8.89
C SER A 13 17.57 3.93 8.79
N ASN A 14 17.49 4.50 7.59
CA ASN A 14 17.51 5.94 7.37
C ASN A 14 16.61 6.31 6.20
N ILE A 15 15.34 6.50 6.51
CA ILE A 15 14.31 6.82 5.53
C ILE A 15 14.55 8.20 4.88
N SER A 16 15.09 9.17 5.63
CA SER A 16 15.38 10.51 5.11
C SER A 16 16.44 10.49 4.02
N LEU A 17 17.49 9.69 4.18
CA LEU A 17 18.53 9.54 3.18
C LEU A 17 18.00 8.87 1.90
N ALA A 18 17.19 7.83 2.06
CA ALA A 18 16.59 7.15 0.94
C ALA A 18 15.65 8.07 0.17
N GLU A 19 14.87 8.90 0.86
CA GLU A 19 13.98 9.88 0.26
C GLU A 19 14.74 10.94 -0.53
N GLU A 20 15.87 11.42 0.01
CA GLU A 20 16.73 12.39 -0.70
C GLU A 20 17.29 11.81 -1.99
N LYS A 21 17.65 10.53 -1.99
CA LYS A 21 18.12 9.85 -3.19
C LYS A 21 17.01 9.76 -4.26
N LEU A 22 15.79 9.47 -3.84
CA LEU A 22 14.65 9.43 -4.76
C LEU A 22 14.37 10.80 -5.36
N LYS A 23 14.50 11.88 -4.60
CA LYS A 23 14.25 13.24 -5.08
C LYS A 23 15.12 13.62 -6.26
N LYS A 24 16.29 13.02 -6.40
CA LYS A 24 17.18 13.25 -7.55
C LYS A 24 16.58 12.76 -8.88
N LEU A 25 15.59 11.88 -8.82
CA LEU A 25 14.86 11.39 -9.99
C LEU A 25 13.65 12.26 -10.36
N ALA A 26 13.47 13.39 -9.66
CA ALA A 26 12.37 14.33 -9.84
C ALA A 26 10.99 13.66 -9.82
N PRO A 27 10.66 12.84 -8.79
CA PRO A 27 9.35 12.20 -8.68
C PRO A 27 8.29 13.22 -8.31
N ARG A 28 7.02 12.86 -8.55
CA ARG A 28 5.88 13.67 -8.11
C ARG A 28 5.55 13.31 -6.65
N PHE A 29 5.63 14.30 -5.77
CA PHE A 29 5.25 14.12 -4.37
C PHE A 29 3.73 14.28 -4.22
N MET A 30 3.07 13.26 -3.68
CA MET A 30 1.62 13.23 -3.48
C MET A 30 1.19 13.71 -2.09
N GLY A 31 2.10 13.78 -1.14
CA GLY A 31 1.82 14.27 0.20
C GLY A 31 2.18 13.28 1.30
N THR A 32 1.88 13.68 2.54
CA THR A 32 2.06 12.89 3.74
C THR A 32 0.69 12.43 4.23
N ASP A 33 0.50 11.13 4.33
CA ASP A 33 -0.77 10.51 4.73
C ASP A 33 -0.63 9.90 6.12
N LEU A 34 -1.51 10.32 7.03
CA LEU A 34 -1.65 9.68 8.34
C LEU A 34 -2.69 8.59 8.18
N GLN A 35 -2.27 7.33 8.17
CA GLN A 35 -3.11 6.19 7.83
C GLN A 35 -3.37 5.29 9.01
N ARG A 36 -4.62 4.83 9.10
CA ARG A 36 -4.99 3.70 9.94
C ARG A 36 -5.52 2.61 9.04
N ASP A 37 -4.84 1.47 9.02
CA ASP A 37 -5.26 0.28 8.29
C ASP A 37 -5.82 -0.73 9.28
N THR A 38 -7.12 -1.01 9.18
CA THR A 38 -7.79 -2.03 9.97
C THR A 38 -7.89 -3.30 9.14
N TYR A 39 -7.21 -4.36 9.59
CA TYR A 39 -7.24 -5.66 8.93
C TYR A 39 -8.34 -6.52 9.53
N TYR A 40 -9.12 -7.15 8.68
CA TYR A 40 -10.24 -8.00 9.07
C TYR A 40 -9.92 -9.48 8.87
N LYS A 41 -10.60 -10.34 9.62
CA LYS A 41 -10.42 -11.78 9.50
C LYS A 41 -11.15 -12.29 8.27
N VAL A 42 -10.42 -12.92 7.35
CA VAL A 42 -10.95 -13.51 6.13
C VAL A 42 -10.30 -14.88 5.90
N PRO A 43 -11.01 -15.82 5.25
CA PRO A 43 -10.47 -17.17 5.02
C PRO A 43 -9.34 -17.21 4.02
N LYS A 44 -9.27 -16.25 3.09
CA LYS A 44 -8.26 -16.18 2.04
C LYS A 44 -7.90 -14.74 1.75
N GLY A 45 -6.62 -14.50 1.41
CA GLY A 45 -6.13 -13.17 1.11
C GLY A 45 -6.11 -12.27 2.32
N ARG A 46 -6.15 -10.97 2.07
CA ARG A 46 -6.20 -9.95 3.12
C ARG A 46 -7.24 -8.91 2.78
N LEU A 47 -8.01 -8.51 3.76
CA LEU A 47 -9.01 -7.46 3.65
C LEU A 47 -8.67 -6.37 4.65
N LYS A 48 -8.50 -5.14 4.17
CA LYS A 48 -8.23 -3.99 5.05
C LYS A 48 -9.05 -2.78 4.65
N LEU A 49 -9.43 -2.02 5.66
CA LEU A 49 -10.01 -0.69 5.50
C LEU A 49 -8.94 0.33 5.81
N ARG A 50 -8.60 1.16 4.82
CA ARG A 50 -7.66 2.26 4.99
C ARG A 50 -8.41 3.54 5.25
N GLU A 51 -8.07 4.18 6.35
CA GLU A 51 -8.58 5.48 6.74
C GLU A 51 -7.41 6.45 6.85
N GLY A 52 -7.32 7.38 5.90
CA GLY A 52 -6.24 8.36 5.84
C GLY A 52 -6.76 9.74 5.52
N ASN A 53 -5.86 10.71 5.49
CA ASN A 53 -6.18 12.06 5.02
C ASN A 53 -6.03 12.20 3.50
N ILE A 54 -5.33 11.28 2.84
CA ILE A 54 -5.15 11.23 1.38
C ILE A 54 -5.84 10.00 0.79
N GLU A 55 -5.51 8.82 1.32
CA GLU A 55 -6.04 7.55 0.80
C GLU A 55 -7.12 7.00 1.72
N ASN A 56 -8.31 6.76 1.17
CA ASN A 56 -9.41 6.10 1.86
C ASN A 56 -9.97 5.03 0.94
N ALA A 57 -9.88 3.78 1.35
CA ALA A 57 -10.26 2.67 0.48
C ALA A 57 -10.51 1.39 1.27
N LEU A 58 -11.39 0.55 0.74
CA LEU A 58 -11.50 -0.83 1.13
C LEU A 58 -10.68 -1.65 0.14
N ILE A 59 -9.74 -2.44 0.64
CA ILE A 59 -8.75 -3.13 -0.19
C ILE A 59 -8.76 -4.62 0.13
N TYR A 60 -8.96 -5.44 -0.91
CA TYR A 60 -8.75 -6.87 -0.83
C TYR A 60 -7.60 -7.25 -1.74
N TYR A 61 -6.67 -8.06 -1.24
CA TYR A 61 -5.57 -8.52 -2.07
C TYR A 61 -5.10 -9.91 -1.70
N GLU A 62 -4.54 -10.57 -2.71
CA GLU A 62 -3.83 -11.84 -2.59
C GLU A 62 -2.41 -11.62 -3.09
N ARG A 63 -1.44 -12.05 -2.32
CA ARG A 63 -0.03 -11.77 -2.57
C ARG A 63 0.78 -13.07 -2.55
N GLU A 64 1.77 -13.17 -3.45
CA GLU A 64 2.71 -14.28 -3.45
C GLU A 64 3.45 -14.35 -2.11
N ASN A 65 3.59 -15.57 -1.59
CA ASN A 65 4.32 -15.79 -0.33
C ASN A 65 5.77 -16.16 -0.64
N LYS A 66 6.57 -15.15 -1.02
CA LYS A 66 8.00 -15.32 -1.32
C LYS A 66 8.77 -14.08 -0.90
N ALA A 67 10.10 -14.23 -0.74
CA ALA A 67 10.99 -13.10 -0.48
C ALA A 67 11.23 -12.29 -1.76
N GLY A 68 11.64 -11.03 -1.61
CA GLY A 68 11.91 -10.12 -2.72
C GLY A 68 10.65 -9.45 -3.24
N SER A 69 10.61 -9.14 -4.54
CA SER A 69 9.43 -8.52 -5.14
C SER A 69 8.29 -9.52 -5.24
N LYS A 70 7.07 -9.06 -4.94
CA LYS A 70 5.88 -9.90 -4.86
C LYS A 70 4.80 -9.39 -5.80
N GLN A 71 4.11 -10.32 -6.45
CA GLN A 71 2.91 -10.01 -7.20
C GLN A 71 1.72 -9.97 -6.24
N SER A 72 0.91 -8.92 -6.35
CA SER A 72 -0.36 -8.80 -5.64
C SER A 72 -1.49 -8.61 -6.64
N ASP A 73 -2.53 -9.41 -6.50
CA ASP A 73 -3.80 -9.20 -7.19
C ASP A 73 -4.67 -8.38 -6.26
N VAL A 74 -5.01 -7.16 -6.66
CA VAL A 74 -5.64 -6.16 -5.80
C VAL A 74 -7.00 -5.75 -6.33
N ILE A 75 -7.99 -5.76 -5.44
CA ILE A 75 -9.28 -5.11 -5.68
C ILE A 75 -9.34 -3.93 -4.72
N LEU A 76 -9.41 -2.72 -5.27
CA LEU A 76 -9.40 -1.50 -4.48
C LEU A 76 -10.68 -0.70 -4.75
N PHE A 77 -11.42 -0.42 -3.69
CA PHE A 77 -12.62 0.38 -3.73
C PHE A 77 -12.39 1.69 -2.97
N LYS A 78 -12.19 2.77 -3.71
CA LYS A 78 -12.04 4.11 -3.13
C LYS A 78 -13.40 4.62 -2.69
N HIS A 79 -13.46 5.20 -1.50
CA HIS A 79 -14.70 5.76 -0.97
C HIS A 79 -14.40 6.87 0.03
N GLU A 80 -15.43 7.66 0.31
CA GLU A 80 -15.35 8.61 1.42
C GLU A 80 -15.38 7.85 2.75
N PRO A 81 -14.77 8.39 3.82
CA PRO A 81 -14.83 7.76 5.14
C PRO A 81 -16.27 7.42 5.54
N SER A 82 -16.50 6.19 5.98
CA SER A 82 -17.83 5.69 6.31
C SER A 82 -17.82 4.90 7.62
N PRO A 83 -18.33 5.48 8.72
CA PRO A 83 -18.46 4.76 9.99
C PRO A 83 -19.31 3.50 9.87
N GLU A 84 -20.33 3.52 9.02
CA GLU A 84 -21.22 2.38 8.81
C GLU A 84 -20.50 1.21 8.15
N LEU A 85 -19.65 1.47 7.16
CA LEU A 85 -18.84 0.44 6.52
C LEU A 85 -17.91 -0.22 7.53
N LYS A 86 -17.24 0.57 8.34
CA LYS A 86 -16.35 0.08 9.39
C LYS A 86 -17.09 -0.80 10.39
N GLU A 87 -18.27 -0.40 10.81
CA GLU A 87 -19.09 -1.16 11.73
C GLU A 87 -19.57 -2.49 11.15
N ILE A 88 -20.01 -2.48 9.88
CA ILE A 88 -20.42 -3.70 9.18
C ILE A 88 -19.27 -4.69 9.10
N LEU A 89 -18.09 -4.23 8.70
CA LEU A 89 -16.92 -5.10 8.57
C LEU A 89 -16.50 -5.69 9.92
N GLU A 90 -16.53 -4.88 10.97
CA GLU A 90 -16.20 -5.35 12.32
C GLU A 90 -17.17 -6.42 12.80
N LYS A 91 -18.48 -6.21 12.59
CA LYS A 91 -19.50 -7.16 13.02
C LYS A 91 -19.53 -8.46 12.21
N THR A 92 -19.20 -8.39 10.92
CA THR A 92 -19.30 -9.55 10.01
C THR A 92 -18.02 -10.37 9.96
N HIS A 93 -16.85 -9.74 10.01
CA HIS A 93 -15.56 -10.41 9.90
C HIS A 93 -14.76 -10.44 11.19
N GLY A 94 -14.88 -9.41 12.01
CA GLY A 94 -14.04 -9.20 13.18
C GLY A 94 -12.68 -8.62 12.80
N ILE A 95 -12.11 -7.85 13.72
CA ILE A 95 -10.82 -7.18 13.53
C ILE A 95 -9.68 -8.17 13.83
N LYS A 96 -8.73 -8.28 12.92
CA LYS A 96 -7.52 -9.06 13.11
C LYS A 96 -6.42 -8.22 13.76
N THR A 97 -6.15 -7.03 13.18
CA THR A 97 -5.15 -6.10 13.71
C THR A 97 -5.39 -4.71 13.14
N VAL A 98 -4.84 -3.71 13.82
CA VAL A 98 -4.87 -2.31 13.38
C VAL A 98 -3.43 -1.82 13.31
N ILE A 99 -3.07 -1.21 12.18
CA ILE A 99 -1.74 -0.63 11.97
C ILE A 99 -1.90 0.86 11.70
N GLU A 100 -1.20 1.68 12.47
CA GLU A 100 -1.14 3.12 12.26
C GLU A 100 0.24 3.50 11.75
N LYS A 101 0.26 4.37 10.73
CA LYS A 101 1.52 4.78 10.11
C LYS A 101 1.42 6.17 9.52
N THR A 102 2.60 6.79 9.37
CA THR A 102 2.78 8.00 8.57
C THR A 102 3.45 7.60 7.27
N ARG A 103 2.81 7.90 6.15
CA ARG A 103 3.29 7.51 4.82
C ARG A 103 3.55 8.74 3.97
N ARG A 104 4.76 8.83 3.41
CA ARG A 104 5.09 9.84 2.42
C ARG A 104 5.08 9.18 1.05
N ILE A 105 4.32 9.74 0.12
CA ILE A 105 3.98 9.10 -1.15
C ILE A 105 4.59 9.85 -2.32
N TYR A 106 5.32 9.12 -3.17
CA TYR A 106 5.89 9.64 -4.41
C TYR A 106 5.51 8.76 -5.60
N PHE A 107 5.41 9.37 -6.77
CA PHE A 107 5.21 8.65 -8.03
C PHE A 107 6.30 9.01 -9.03
N ALA A 108 6.82 8.00 -9.72
CA ALA A 108 7.62 8.14 -10.93
C ALA A 108 6.96 7.24 -11.97
N GLU A 109 6.25 7.81 -12.93
CA GLU A 109 5.40 7.10 -13.89
C GLU A 109 4.34 6.24 -13.16
N ASN A 110 4.33 4.92 -13.38
CA ASN A 110 3.42 4.00 -12.71
C ASN A 110 4.03 3.34 -11.46
N VAL A 111 5.20 3.80 -11.04
CA VAL A 111 5.87 3.27 -9.85
C VAL A 111 5.61 4.19 -8.67
N LYS A 112 5.03 3.62 -7.62
CA LYS A 112 4.69 4.31 -6.39
C LYS A 112 5.72 3.98 -5.31
N PHE A 113 6.24 5.02 -4.66
CA PHE A 113 7.22 4.88 -3.58
C PHE A 113 6.58 5.32 -2.27
N HIS A 114 6.66 4.46 -1.26
CA HIS A 114 6.19 4.77 0.08
C HIS A 114 7.36 4.82 1.05
N PHE A 115 7.44 5.90 1.83
CA PHE A 115 8.35 6.01 2.97
C PHE A 115 7.49 6.02 4.22
N ASP A 116 7.46 4.89 4.93
CA ASP A 116 6.54 4.65 6.02
C ASP A 116 7.25 4.65 7.38
N VAL A 117 6.68 5.37 8.33
CA VAL A 117 6.98 5.21 9.75
C VAL A 117 5.78 4.52 10.37
N VAL A 118 5.97 3.27 10.79
CA VAL A 118 4.89 2.42 11.33
C VAL A 118 5.01 2.37 12.83
N ASN A 119 3.95 2.77 13.53
CA ASN A 119 3.94 2.83 14.99
C ASN A 119 4.25 1.44 15.58
N GLY A 120 5.30 1.39 16.41
CA GLY A 120 5.74 0.17 17.08
C GLY A 120 6.56 -0.79 16.24
N LEU A 121 6.72 -0.56 14.93
CA LEU A 121 7.44 -1.47 14.03
C LEU A 121 8.66 -0.87 13.35
N GLY A 122 8.78 0.46 13.29
CA GLY A 122 9.93 1.14 12.71
C GLY A 122 9.66 1.76 11.34
N GLU A 123 10.71 1.91 10.54
CA GLU A 123 10.70 2.59 9.25
C GLU A 123 10.83 1.59 8.11
N PHE A 124 10.06 1.82 7.05
CA PHE A 124 10.01 0.93 5.89
C PHE A 124 9.98 1.73 4.60
N ILE A 125 10.53 1.13 3.54
CA ILE A 125 10.36 1.59 2.17
C ILE A 125 9.55 0.54 1.44
N GLU A 126 8.55 0.99 0.68
CA GLU A 126 7.78 0.11 -0.19
C GLU A 126 7.78 0.68 -1.60
N VAL A 127 8.01 -0.17 -2.58
CA VAL A 127 7.99 0.19 -4.00
C VAL A 127 6.95 -0.67 -4.68
N GLU A 128 5.98 -0.02 -5.33
CA GLU A 128 4.92 -0.70 -6.07
C GLU A 128 4.93 -0.28 -7.53
N ALA A 129 5.11 -1.24 -8.42
CA ALA A 129 4.86 -1.03 -9.85
C ALA A 129 3.41 -1.44 -10.12
N ILE A 130 2.61 -0.50 -10.64
CA ILE A 130 1.17 -0.65 -10.76
C ILE A 130 0.75 -0.78 -12.22
N ASP A 131 -0.06 -1.80 -12.52
CA ASP A 131 -0.71 -1.97 -13.82
C ASP A 131 -2.23 -1.93 -13.60
N ALA A 132 -2.79 -0.72 -13.66
CA ALA A 132 -4.19 -0.49 -13.33
C ALA A 132 -5.16 -1.01 -14.40
N ASP A 133 -4.72 -1.12 -15.65
CA ASP A 133 -5.59 -1.47 -16.78
C ASP A 133 -5.08 -2.67 -17.61
N GLY A 134 -4.02 -3.33 -17.18
CA GLY A 134 -3.44 -4.46 -17.89
C GLY A 134 -2.54 -4.10 -19.06
N SER A 135 -2.30 -2.80 -19.32
CA SER A 135 -1.55 -2.34 -20.48
C SER A 135 -0.03 -2.54 -20.36
N ILE A 136 0.48 -2.64 -19.15
CA ILE A 136 1.93 -2.70 -18.89
C ILE A 136 2.42 -4.14 -18.90
N GLY A 137 1.73 -5.04 -18.20
CA GLY A 137 2.08 -6.44 -18.09
C GLY A 137 3.09 -6.74 -16.98
N ARG A 138 3.13 -7.99 -16.57
CA ARG A 138 3.91 -8.45 -15.42
C ARG A 138 5.41 -8.27 -15.59
N GLU A 139 5.94 -8.58 -16.78
CA GLU A 139 7.39 -8.51 -17.02
C GLU A 139 7.93 -7.10 -16.84
N LYS A 140 7.23 -6.11 -17.39
CA LYS A 140 7.65 -4.71 -17.29
C LYS A 140 7.54 -4.22 -15.84
N LEU A 141 6.49 -4.62 -15.11
CA LEU A 141 6.35 -4.29 -13.71
C LEU A 141 7.51 -4.84 -12.89
N GLN A 142 7.94 -6.07 -13.15
CA GLN A 142 9.08 -6.67 -12.44
C GLN A 142 10.39 -5.95 -12.75
N GLN A 143 10.58 -5.47 -13.97
CA GLN A 143 11.76 -4.70 -14.34
C GLN A 143 11.81 -3.34 -13.65
N GLN A 144 10.64 -2.73 -13.39
CA GLN A 144 10.55 -1.44 -12.72
C GLN A 144 10.80 -1.52 -11.21
N CYS A 145 10.63 -2.69 -10.62
CA CYS A 145 10.69 -2.90 -9.17
C CYS A 145 12.13 -3.19 -8.63
#